data_1072cb98554b0c92a60aa47d78831fb6
#
_entry.id   1072cb98554b0c92a60aa47d78831fb6
#
_cell.length_a   1.000
_cell.length_b   1.000
_cell.length_c   1.000
_cell.angle_alpha   90.00
_cell.angle_beta   90.00
_cell.angle_gamma   90.00
#
_symmetry.space_group_name_H-M   'P 1'
#
loop_
_entity.id
_entity.type
_entity.pdbx_description
1 polymer ?
#
loop_
_entity_poly.entity_id
_entity_poly.type
_entity_poly.pdbx_seq_one_letter_code
_entity_poly.pdbx_strand_id
1 'polypeptide(L)'
;VQLKIGPVRVLAELEKFQEAQAVLDDLCKEYPDNYRVQIDVAGTLLNGKSVPAGKMDAALVERCLNRCIEISRRNNKEASLPWKLMAELRERQGNMEEALQDMEKALSLTSISKAWTKLQQLSGNKESFQNIVNQAVDEIKPEPSRKMQEMGVVQEDKQYTPLFSKLRWFNHPGLTGLPVGKTVFISFWRGHNNILGETAPGRALDAVLKKHGLLDHPGVKAVVLGLNPSAEKQMRDYLSGPEGWTPYPVGIPSDRSVIEFCDLLKLDSFPAAVVVRDGTLLWAGEIKKMPEWVAETARLDSFDKNRFAEEDAKRKARQQAMYAVIKKSFELRREKKFDEYQKLIEENAGQFSDNGWFASTVAEVRAEKAWKEKNYRKMVDIFDHVLERFPREDSLASYILKILNGSEEMRKYSYKAARRALQIMRDSNTRDDGGYNAACYEVMMNMAMEKKDYAQARKDAVNALRELPLVHQYAVMKKKSGGGKKEREN
;
A
#
# COMPACT_ATOMS: atom_id res chain seq x y z
N VAL A 1 -4.77 -21.99 12.47
CA VAL A 1 -5.56 -21.72 11.25
C VAL A 1 -4.66 -21.52 10.03
N GLN A 2 -3.66 -20.64 10.06
CA GLN A 2 -2.73 -20.45 8.92
C GLN A 2 -2.03 -21.75 8.46
N LEU A 3 -1.69 -22.65 9.38
CA LEU A 3 -1.10 -23.95 9.07
C LEU A 3 -2.05 -24.92 8.32
N LYS A 4 -3.38 -24.78 8.48
CA LYS A 4 -4.37 -25.62 7.81
C LYS A 4 -4.76 -25.10 6.40
N ILE A 5 -4.49 -23.83 6.06
CA ILE A 5 -4.69 -23.28 4.71
C ILE A 5 -3.53 -23.60 3.76
N GLY A 6 -2.35 -23.96 4.29
CA GLY A 6 -1.20 -24.36 3.48
C GLY A 6 -1.50 -25.46 2.45
N PRO A 7 -2.15 -26.58 2.83
CA PRO A 7 -2.53 -27.64 1.89
C PRO A 7 -3.42 -27.20 0.75
N VAL A 8 -4.32 -26.21 0.99
CA VAL A 8 -5.23 -25.68 -0.04
C VAL A 8 -4.46 -25.07 -1.21
N ARG A 9 -3.39 -24.36 -0.90
CA ARG A 9 -2.54 -23.75 -1.94
C ARG A 9 -1.83 -24.81 -2.78
N VAL A 10 -1.32 -25.85 -2.15
CA VAL A 10 -0.67 -26.97 -2.85
C VAL A 10 -1.65 -27.71 -3.75
N LEU A 11 -2.87 -27.99 -3.24
CA LEU A 11 -3.92 -28.63 -4.03
C LEU A 11 -4.35 -27.75 -5.22
N ALA A 12 -4.40 -26.43 -5.03
CA ALA A 12 -4.70 -25.49 -6.09
C ALA A 12 -3.60 -25.46 -7.18
N GLU A 13 -2.33 -25.49 -6.79
CA GLU A 13 -1.18 -25.58 -7.71
C GLU A 13 -1.18 -26.90 -8.50
N LEU A 14 -1.73 -27.97 -7.93
CA LEU A 14 -1.93 -29.28 -8.58
C LEU A 14 -3.26 -29.34 -9.37
N GLU A 15 -3.98 -28.24 -9.51
CA GLU A 15 -5.30 -28.17 -10.16
C GLU A 15 -6.40 -29.04 -9.54
N LYS A 16 -6.20 -29.52 -8.30
CA LYS A 16 -7.16 -30.32 -7.53
C LYS A 16 -8.17 -29.43 -6.79
N PHE A 17 -8.91 -28.63 -7.55
CA PHE A 17 -9.78 -27.60 -6.98
C PHE A 17 -10.91 -28.12 -6.10
N GLN A 18 -11.47 -29.31 -6.42
CA GLN A 18 -12.52 -29.93 -5.58
C GLN A 18 -11.97 -30.36 -4.23
N GLU A 19 -10.78 -30.97 -4.19
CA GLU A 19 -10.10 -31.36 -2.96
C GLU A 19 -9.74 -30.11 -2.12
N ALA A 20 -9.27 -29.04 -2.77
CA ALA A 20 -8.98 -27.76 -2.10
C ALA A 20 -10.23 -27.15 -1.45
N GLN A 21 -11.36 -27.19 -2.14
CA GLN A 21 -12.65 -26.69 -1.60
C GLN A 21 -13.18 -27.57 -0.47
N ALA A 22 -13.04 -28.89 -0.55
CA ALA A 22 -13.44 -29.80 0.53
C ALA A 22 -12.66 -29.52 1.82
N VAL A 23 -11.34 -29.26 1.73
CA VAL A 23 -10.54 -28.87 2.90
C VAL A 23 -11.03 -27.54 3.51
N LEU A 24 -11.42 -26.58 2.69
CA LEU A 24 -11.96 -25.29 3.16
C LEU A 24 -13.37 -25.46 3.80
N ASP A 25 -14.20 -26.33 3.24
CA ASP A 25 -15.52 -26.63 3.80
C ASP A 25 -15.42 -27.34 5.16
N ASP A 26 -14.49 -28.29 5.28
CA ASP A 26 -14.22 -28.96 6.54
C ASP A 26 -13.70 -28.01 7.62
N LEU A 27 -12.86 -27.04 7.24
CA LEU A 27 -12.44 -25.97 8.15
C LEU A 27 -13.63 -25.13 8.65
N CYS A 28 -14.56 -24.78 7.78
CA CYS A 28 -15.77 -24.05 8.16
C CYS A 28 -16.67 -24.85 9.10
N LYS A 29 -16.77 -26.16 8.90
CA LYS A 29 -17.53 -27.09 9.78
C LYS A 29 -16.84 -27.30 11.13
N GLU A 30 -15.51 -27.40 11.15
CA GLU A 30 -14.73 -27.55 12.39
C GLU A 30 -14.77 -26.30 13.26
N TYR A 31 -14.82 -25.09 12.63
CA TYR A 31 -14.82 -23.81 13.34
C TYR A 31 -16.02 -22.92 12.97
N PRO A 32 -17.27 -23.36 13.21
CA PRO A 32 -18.44 -22.66 12.70
C PRO A 32 -18.64 -21.26 13.30
N ASP A 33 -18.22 -21.02 14.55
CA ASP A 33 -18.37 -19.75 15.25
C ASP A 33 -17.08 -18.91 15.25
N ASN A 34 -16.07 -19.30 14.47
CA ASN A 34 -14.84 -18.53 14.36
C ASN A 34 -14.90 -17.58 13.14
N TYR A 35 -15.21 -16.30 13.42
CA TYR A 35 -15.29 -15.26 12.39
C TYR A 35 -14.06 -15.24 11.46
N ARG A 36 -12.84 -15.38 12.02
CA ARG A 36 -11.61 -15.31 11.23
C ARG A 36 -11.48 -16.47 10.25
N VAL A 37 -11.87 -17.68 10.66
CA VAL A 37 -11.85 -18.84 9.76
C VAL A 37 -12.83 -18.64 8.62
N GLN A 38 -14.07 -18.26 8.93
CA GLN A 38 -15.11 -18.07 7.93
C GLN A 38 -14.72 -17.01 6.88
N ILE A 39 -14.20 -15.86 7.32
CA ILE A 39 -13.83 -14.77 6.42
C ILE A 39 -12.58 -15.10 5.57
N ASP A 40 -11.60 -15.80 6.14
CA ASP A 40 -10.39 -16.21 5.43
C ASP A 40 -10.72 -17.28 4.35
N VAL A 41 -11.65 -18.20 4.63
CA VAL A 41 -12.16 -19.18 3.65
C VAL A 41 -12.88 -18.48 2.50
N ALA A 42 -13.83 -17.62 2.80
CA ALA A 42 -14.57 -16.85 1.78
C ALA A 42 -13.63 -16.02 0.91
N GLY A 43 -12.70 -15.29 1.53
CA GLY A 43 -11.69 -14.48 0.83
C GLY A 43 -10.75 -15.33 -0.04
N THR A 44 -10.35 -16.52 0.41
CA THR A 44 -9.49 -17.44 -0.35
C THR A 44 -10.18 -17.93 -1.61
N LEU A 45 -11.45 -18.28 -1.52
CA LEU A 45 -12.26 -18.73 -2.67
C LEU A 45 -12.52 -17.58 -3.66
N LEU A 46 -12.83 -16.38 -3.15
CA LEU A 46 -13.08 -15.20 -4.00
C LEU A 46 -11.82 -14.67 -4.69
N ASN A 47 -10.63 -14.83 -4.12
CA ASN A 47 -9.41 -14.36 -4.75
C ASN A 47 -9.06 -15.03 -6.09
N GLY A 48 -9.69 -16.16 -6.42
CA GLY A 48 -9.46 -16.90 -7.67
C GLY A 48 -8.06 -17.51 -7.84
N LYS A 49 -7.18 -17.36 -6.84
CA LYS A 49 -5.81 -17.91 -6.88
C LYS A 49 -5.77 -19.38 -6.51
N SER A 50 -6.59 -19.75 -5.54
CA SER A 50 -6.71 -21.15 -5.10
C SER A 50 -7.76 -21.92 -5.88
N VAL A 51 -8.78 -21.22 -6.41
CA VAL A 51 -9.85 -21.82 -7.22
C VAL A 51 -10.27 -20.82 -8.30
N PRO A 52 -10.20 -21.17 -9.61
CA PRO A 52 -10.69 -20.31 -10.68
C PRO A 52 -12.17 -19.96 -10.50
N ALA A 53 -12.57 -18.76 -10.93
CA ALA A 53 -13.93 -18.24 -10.71
C ALA A 53 -15.03 -19.20 -11.24
N GLY A 54 -14.82 -19.86 -12.39
CA GLY A 54 -15.75 -20.81 -12.97
C GLY A 54 -15.83 -22.19 -12.27
N LYS A 55 -14.95 -22.44 -11.27
CA LYS A 55 -14.92 -23.68 -10.48
C LYS A 55 -15.15 -23.42 -9.00
N MET A 56 -15.46 -22.18 -8.62
CA MET A 56 -15.68 -21.77 -7.25
C MET A 56 -17.06 -22.27 -6.76
N ASP A 57 -17.09 -22.85 -5.57
CA ASP A 57 -18.34 -23.16 -4.86
C ASP A 57 -18.91 -21.87 -4.25
N ALA A 58 -19.80 -21.24 -4.99
CA ALA A 58 -20.46 -20.00 -4.58
C ALA A 58 -21.32 -20.19 -3.32
N ALA A 59 -21.93 -21.37 -3.14
CA ALA A 59 -22.77 -21.66 -1.96
C ALA A 59 -21.90 -21.77 -0.69
N LEU A 60 -20.70 -22.33 -0.78
CA LEU A 60 -19.76 -22.35 0.33
C LEU A 60 -19.34 -20.93 0.72
N VAL A 61 -18.99 -20.07 -0.26
CA VAL A 61 -18.64 -18.67 -0.01
C VAL A 61 -19.78 -17.93 0.68
N GLU A 62 -21.00 -18.05 0.13
CA GLU A 62 -22.19 -17.37 0.68
C GLU A 62 -22.49 -17.84 2.11
N ARG A 63 -22.41 -19.14 2.39
CA ARG A 63 -22.59 -19.70 3.74
C ARG A 63 -21.56 -19.13 4.73
N CYS A 64 -20.29 -19.08 4.37
CA CYS A 64 -19.23 -18.51 5.21
C CYS A 64 -19.47 -17.02 5.49
N LEU A 65 -19.84 -16.24 4.47
CA LEU A 65 -20.12 -14.81 4.63
C LEU A 65 -21.35 -14.55 5.50
N ASN A 66 -22.43 -15.29 5.30
CA ASN A 66 -23.62 -15.20 6.15
C ASN A 66 -23.29 -15.53 7.60
N ARG A 67 -22.44 -16.54 7.83
CA ARG A 67 -21.97 -16.87 9.18
C ARG A 67 -21.13 -15.74 9.80
N CYS A 68 -20.28 -15.09 9.03
CA CYS A 68 -19.56 -13.90 9.49
C CYS A 68 -20.51 -12.77 9.91
N ILE A 69 -21.56 -12.52 9.13
CA ILE A 69 -22.58 -11.50 9.44
C ILE A 69 -23.30 -11.83 10.74
N GLU A 70 -23.72 -13.09 10.91
CA GLU A 70 -24.37 -13.54 12.14
C GLU A 70 -23.47 -13.39 13.37
N ILE A 71 -22.21 -13.85 13.29
CA ILE A 71 -21.25 -13.74 14.40
C ILE A 71 -21.01 -12.28 14.76
N SER A 72 -20.85 -11.40 13.77
CA SER A 72 -20.62 -9.99 14.00
C SER A 72 -21.82 -9.28 14.63
N ARG A 73 -23.05 -9.66 14.23
CA ARG A 73 -24.31 -9.16 14.85
C ARG A 73 -24.47 -9.61 16.29
N ARG A 74 -24.19 -10.88 16.60
CA ARG A 74 -24.23 -11.40 17.98
C ARG A 74 -23.27 -10.64 18.90
N ASN A 75 -22.15 -10.18 18.36
CA ASN A 75 -21.15 -9.42 19.11
C ASN A 75 -21.39 -7.91 19.12
N ASN A 76 -22.53 -7.42 18.60
CA ASN A 76 -22.87 -6.00 18.44
C ASN A 76 -21.78 -5.20 17.68
N LYS A 77 -21.07 -5.84 16.77
CA LYS A 77 -19.97 -5.25 15.95
C LYS A 77 -20.14 -5.65 14.50
N GLU A 78 -21.28 -5.29 13.89
CA GLU A 78 -21.48 -5.56 12.47
C GLU A 78 -20.32 -4.99 11.65
N ALA A 79 -19.69 -5.84 10.83
CA ALA A 79 -18.46 -5.51 10.09
C ALA A 79 -18.77 -5.29 8.61
N SER A 80 -18.07 -4.35 7.97
CA SER A 80 -18.25 -4.02 6.54
C SER A 80 -17.66 -5.09 5.61
N LEU A 81 -16.60 -5.81 6.03
CA LEU A 81 -15.87 -6.74 5.17
C LEU A 81 -16.71 -7.90 4.63
N PRO A 82 -17.56 -8.59 5.43
CA PRO A 82 -18.42 -9.65 4.88
C PRO A 82 -19.37 -9.13 3.79
N TRP A 83 -19.94 -7.94 3.96
CA TRP A 83 -20.82 -7.33 2.97
C TRP A 83 -20.07 -6.93 1.68
N LYS A 84 -18.85 -6.43 1.81
CA LYS A 84 -17.98 -6.17 0.66
C LYS A 84 -17.73 -7.46 -0.13
N LEU A 85 -17.37 -8.55 0.53
CA LEU A 85 -17.11 -9.84 -0.13
C LEU A 85 -18.38 -10.45 -0.71
N MET A 86 -19.56 -10.22 -0.07
CA MET A 86 -20.86 -10.62 -0.62
C MET A 86 -21.14 -9.86 -1.93
N ALA A 87 -20.88 -8.57 -1.97
CA ALA A 87 -21.01 -7.77 -3.20
C ALA A 87 -20.11 -8.31 -4.33
N GLU A 88 -18.86 -8.69 -4.02
CA GLU A 88 -17.94 -9.30 -5.00
C GLU A 88 -18.46 -10.66 -5.50
N LEU A 89 -19.07 -11.47 -4.62
CA LEU A 89 -19.71 -12.73 -5.00
C LEU A 89 -20.88 -12.50 -5.95
N ARG A 90 -21.79 -11.57 -5.59
CA ARG A 90 -22.98 -11.21 -6.40
C ARG A 90 -22.59 -10.64 -7.77
N GLU A 91 -21.56 -9.79 -7.82
CA GLU A 91 -21.01 -9.26 -9.09
C GLU A 91 -20.56 -10.41 -10.01
N ARG A 92 -19.85 -11.41 -9.49
CA ARG A 92 -19.39 -12.58 -10.25
C ARG A 92 -20.53 -13.47 -10.74
N GLN A 93 -21.63 -13.51 -10.00
CA GLN A 93 -22.86 -14.21 -10.38
C GLN A 93 -23.68 -13.42 -11.42
N GLY A 94 -23.31 -12.18 -11.74
CA GLY A 94 -24.06 -11.29 -12.63
C GLY A 94 -25.21 -10.54 -11.94
N ASN A 95 -25.39 -10.71 -10.64
CA ASN A 95 -26.46 -10.08 -9.84
C ASN A 95 -26.05 -8.67 -9.41
N MET A 96 -25.90 -7.76 -10.37
CA MET A 96 -25.32 -6.44 -10.13
C MET A 96 -26.13 -5.56 -9.19
N GLU A 97 -27.46 -5.67 -9.20
CA GLU A 97 -28.33 -4.90 -8.32
C GLU A 97 -28.11 -5.27 -6.84
N GLU A 98 -28.10 -6.58 -6.55
CA GLU A 98 -27.84 -7.09 -5.20
C GLU A 98 -26.39 -6.77 -4.77
N ALA A 99 -25.42 -6.84 -5.71
CA ALA A 99 -24.03 -6.46 -5.43
C ALA A 99 -23.91 -4.99 -5.01
N LEU A 100 -24.63 -4.07 -5.64
CA LEU A 100 -24.68 -2.66 -5.26
C LEU A 100 -25.31 -2.47 -3.88
N GLN A 101 -26.41 -3.17 -3.57
CA GLN A 101 -27.05 -3.11 -2.25
C GLN A 101 -26.12 -3.59 -1.13
N ASP A 102 -25.43 -4.71 -1.35
CA ASP A 102 -24.45 -5.24 -0.40
C ASP A 102 -23.26 -4.27 -0.20
N MET A 103 -22.81 -3.60 -1.26
CA MET A 103 -21.76 -2.60 -1.20
C MET A 103 -22.20 -1.33 -0.46
N GLU A 104 -23.44 -0.86 -0.67
CA GLU A 104 -24.04 0.25 0.11
C GLU A 104 -24.15 -0.10 1.59
N LYS A 105 -24.52 -1.34 1.90
CA LYS A 105 -24.53 -1.83 3.27
C LYS A 105 -23.12 -1.84 3.87
N ALA A 106 -22.10 -2.30 3.13
CA ALA A 106 -20.73 -2.26 3.57
C ALA A 106 -20.24 -0.82 3.86
N LEU A 107 -20.58 0.14 3.00
CA LEU A 107 -20.28 1.56 3.17
C LEU A 107 -20.96 2.15 4.42
N SER A 108 -22.21 1.80 4.67
CA SER A 108 -22.98 2.26 5.84
C SER A 108 -22.38 1.82 7.18
N LEU A 109 -21.55 0.80 7.19
CA LEU A 109 -20.90 0.25 8.38
C LEU A 109 -19.49 0.82 8.63
N THR A 110 -19.02 1.73 7.79
CA THR A 110 -17.71 2.38 7.97
C THR A 110 -17.71 3.37 9.13
N SER A 111 -16.52 3.68 9.64
CA SER A 111 -16.35 4.74 10.65
C SER A 111 -16.77 6.12 10.14
N ILE A 112 -16.57 6.38 8.84
CA ILE A 112 -16.98 7.64 8.17
C ILE A 112 -18.50 7.80 8.22
N SER A 113 -19.26 6.73 7.99
CA SER A 113 -20.73 6.78 8.11
C SER A 113 -21.18 7.13 9.54
N LYS A 114 -20.54 6.57 10.55
CA LYS A 114 -20.81 6.89 11.96
C LYS A 114 -20.47 8.35 12.28
N ALA A 115 -19.32 8.83 11.81
CA ALA A 115 -18.92 10.22 11.97
C ALA A 115 -19.88 11.18 11.23
N TRP A 116 -20.38 10.79 10.06
CA TRP A 116 -21.42 11.54 9.33
C TRP A 116 -22.72 11.65 10.12
N THR A 117 -23.19 10.57 10.70
CA THR A 117 -24.39 10.59 11.56
C THR A 117 -24.23 11.58 12.73
N LYS A 118 -23.04 11.59 13.36
CA LYS A 118 -22.70 12.58 14.39
C LYS A 118 -22.71 14.00 13.85
N LEU A 119 -22.17 14.24 12.67
CA LEU A 119 -22.18 15.55 12.01
C LEU A 119 -23.60 16.04 11.75
N GLN A 120 -24.46 15.18 11.24
CA GLN A 120 -25.89 15.51 11.02
C GLN A 120 -26.58 15.94 12.32
N GLN A 121 -26.36 15.20 13.41
CA GLN A 121 -26.91 15.52 14.73
C GLN A 121 -26.43 16.88 15.26
N LEU A 122 -25.15 17.21 15.08
CA LEU A 122 -24.54 18.45 15.57
C LEU A 122 -24.91 19.66 14.74
N SER A 123 -25.02 19.50 13.41
CA SER A 123 -25.24 20.61 12.47
C SER A 123 -26.69 20.82 12.09
N GLY A 124 -27.58 19.86 12.39
CA GLY A 124 -28.94 19.84 11.87
C GLY A 124 -29.05 19.50 10.37
N ASN A 125 -27.95 19.10 9.73
CA ASN A 125 -27.92 18.74 8.32
C ASN A 125 -28.74 17.47 8.07
N LYS A 126 -29.65 17.50 7.08
CA LYS A 126 -30.51 16.38 6.69
C LYS A 126 -30.02 15.62 5.45
N GLU A 127 -28.86 15.99 4.91
CA GLU A 127 -28.27 15.33 3.74
C GLU A 127 -27.95 13.87 4.04
N SER A 128 -28.44 12.94 3.21
CA SER A 128 -28.20 11.51 3.43
C SER A 128 -26.72 11.13 3.23
N PHE A 129 -26.26 10.07 3.92
CA PHE A 129 -24.91 9.54 3.73
C PHE A 129 -24.70 9.09 2.28
N GLN A 130 -25.72 8.54 1.64
CA GLN A 130 -25.67 8.11 0.25
C GLN A 130 -25.41 9.27 -0.72
N ASN A 131 -25.92 10.49 -0.43
CA ASN A 131 -25.66 11.65 -1.26
C ASN A 131 -24.17 12.04 -1.27
N ILE A 132 -23.52 12.03 -0.11
CA ILE A 132 -22.07 12.30 -0.06
C ILE A 132 -21.23 11.17 -0.64
N VAL A 133 -21.68 9.92 -0.54
CA VAL A 133 -21.05 8.79 -1.26
C VAL A 133 -21.17 9.00 -2.77
N ASN A 134 -22.34 9.36 -3.29
CA ASN A 134 -22.52 9.66 -4.71
C ASN A 134 -21.64 10.82 -5.16
N GLN A 135 -21.58 11.91 -4.39
CA GLN A 135 -20.65 13.01 -4.67
C GLN A 135 -19.20 12.54 -4.75
N ALA A 136 -18.75 11.73 -3.79
CA ALA A 136 -17.39 11.18 -3.79
C ALA A 136 -17.12 10.32 -5.04
N VAL A 137 -18.10 9.50 -5.45
CA VAL A 137 -18.04 8.68 -6.67
C VAL A 137 -17.91 9.54 -7.92
N ASP A 138 -18.69 10.61 -8.03
CA ASP A 138 -18.68 11.51 -9.20
C ASP A 138 -17.36 12.30 -9.30
N GLU A 139 -16.71 12.57 -8.16
CA GLU A 139 -15.42 13.25 -8.12
C GLU A 139 -14.22 12.32 -8.42
N ILE A 140 -14.41 10.99 -8.41
CA ILE A 140 -13.38 10.02 -8.81
C ILE A 140 -13.20 10.10 -10.33
N LYS A 141 -12.11 10.73 -10.76
CA LYS A 141 -11.76 10.78 -12.18
C LYS A 141 -11.30 9.41 -12.66
N PRO A 142 -11.87 8.88 -13.75
CA PRO A 142 -11.33 7.67 -14.36
C PRO A 142 -9.91 7.96 -14.88
N GLU A 143 -8.95 7.11 -14.52
CA GLU A 143 -7.64 7.16 -15.18
C GLU A 143 -7.83 6.85 -16.67
N PRO A 144 -7.22 7.62 -17.59
CA PRO A 144 -7.38 7.38 -19.02
C PRO A 144 -6.82 6.00 -19.39
N SER A 145 -7.61 5.19 -20.06
CA SER A 145 -7.13 3.91 -20.59
C SER A 145 -6.14 4.17 -21.72
N ARG A 146 -4.94 3.62 -21.63
CA ARG A 146 -3.92 3.68 -22.69
C ARG A 146 -3.69 2.28 -23.24
N LYS A 147 -3.68 2.16 -24.56
CA LYS A 147 -3.35 0.90 -25.22
C LYS A 147 -1.86 0.62 -25.08
N MET A 148 -1.52 -0.60 -24.69
CA MET A 148 -0.14 -1.07 -24.64
C MET A 148 0.39 -1.22 -26.07
N GLN A 149 1.59 -0.66 -26.33
CA GLN A 149 2.30 -0.80 -27.60
C GLN A 149 3.64 -1.48 -27.36
N GLU A 150 3.98 -2.44 -28.21
CA GLU A 150 5.32 -3.01 -28.25
C GLU A 150 6.26 -2.02 -28.92
N MET A 151 7.39 -1.70 -28.30
CA MET A 151 8.31 -0.67 -28.74
C MET A 151 9.68 -1.27 -29.05
N GLY A 152 10.38 -0.65 -30.00
CA GLY A 152 11.77 -0.99 -30.32
C GLY A 152 12.75 -0.68 -29.18
N VAL A 153 14.01 -1.04 -29.37
CA VAL A 153 15.07 -0.89 -28.37
C VAL A 153 16.06 0.19 -28.82
N VAL A 154 16.46 1.06 -27.88
CA VAL A 154 17.54 2.03 -28.11
C VAL A 154 18.85 1.37 -27.70
N GLN A 155 19.86 1.36 -28.61
CA GLN A 155 21.19 0.78 -28.34
C GLN A 155 21.96 1.63 -27.35
N GLU A 156 22.34 1.05 -26.20
CA GLU A 156 23.25 1.61 -25.21
C GLU A 156 24.07 0.49 -24.55
N ASP A 157 25.17 0.83 -23.95
CA ASP A 157 26.33 0.10 -23.45
C ASP A 157 26.18 -1.39 -23.03
N LYS A 158 27.29 -2.17 -23.17
CA LYS A 158 27.34 -3.65 -23.19
C LYS A 158 27.37 -4.36 -21.83
N GLN A 159 27.54 -3.69 -20.69
CA GLN A 159 27.90 -4.33 -19.42
C GLN A 159 26.78 -5.19 -18.80
N TYR A 160 25.50 -4.84 -19.03
CA TYR A 160 24.33 -5.59 -18.57
C TYR A 160 23.50 -6.15 -19.72
N THR A 161 24.09 -6.26 -20.90
CA THR A 161 23.47 -6.83 -22.10
C THR A 161 22.78 -8.18 -21.86
N PRO A 162 23.34 -9.13 -21.05
CA PRO A 162 22.66 -10.38 -20.81
C PRO A 162 21.28 -10.23 -20.14
N LEU A 163 21.11 -9.26 -19.24
CA LEU A 163 19.84 -9.00 -18.58
C LEU A 163 18.83 -8.40 -19.54
N PHE A 164 19.25 -7.47 -20.43
CA PHE A 164 18.35 -6.72 -21.29
C PHE A 164 18.13 -7.37 -22.65
N SER A 165 19.04 -8.21 -23.14
CA SER A 165 19.01 -8.80 -24.49
C SER A 165 17.84 -9.75 -24.74
N LYS A 166 17.23 -10.30 -23.68
CA LYS A 166 16.15 -11.26 -23.76
C LYS A 166 14.78 -10.67 -23.34
N LEU A 167 14.67 -9.35 -23.31
CA LEU A 167 13.47 -8.65 -22.92
C LEU A 167 12.67 -8.22 -24.16
N ARG A 168 11.35 -8.36 -24.06
CA ARG A 168 10.40 -7.69 -24.95
C ARG A 168 9.91 -6.42 -24.26
N TRP A 169 10.01 -5.30 -24.95
CA TRP A 169 9.76 -3.99 -24.40
C TRP A 169 8.41 -3.43 -24.80
N PHE A 170 7.75 -2.75 -23.88
CA PHE A 170 6.42 -2.18 -24.04
C PHE A 170 6.38 -0.75 -23.50
N ASN A 171 5.46 0.06 -24.02
CA ASN A 171 5.16 1.45 -23.69
C ASN A 171 6.20 2.48 -24.17
N HIS A 172 7.49 2.18 -24.02
CA HIS A 172 8.60 3.06 -24.39
C HIS A 172 9.74 2.22 -24.97
N PRO A 173 10.67 2.83 -25.75
CA PRO A 173 11.89 2.14 -26.17
C PRO A 173 12.65 1.63 -24.95
N GLY A 174 13.02 0.35 -25.01
CA GLY A 174 13.76 -0.30 -23.92
C GLY A 174 15.27 -0.01 -23.96
N LEU A 175 15.98 -0.63 -23.04
CA LEU A 175 17.45 -0.55 -22.96
C LEU A 175 18.04 -1.88 -23.46
N THR A 176 19.17 -1.78 -24.16
CA THR A 176 20.05 -2.93 -24.48
C THR A 176 21.20 -3.08 -23.49
N GLY A 177 21.45 -2.07 -22.69
CA GLY A 177 22.49 -1.98 -21.68
C GLY A 177 22.28 -0.76 -20.80
N LEU A 178 23.25 -0.45 -19.96
CA LEU A 178 23.22 0.71 -19.08
C LEU A 178 23.82 1.94 -19.77
N PRO A 179 23.10 3.06 -19.86
CA PRO A 179 23.63 4.30 -20.42
C PRO A 179 24.77 4.85 -19.56
N VAL A 180 25.85 5.26 -20.23
CA VAL A 180 27.04 5.87 -19.58
C VAL A 180 26.67 7.25 -19.03
N GLY A 181 27.18 7.57 -17.83
CA GLY A 181 26.97 8.85 -17.16
C GLY A 181 25.54 9.01 -16.59
N LYS A 182 24.71 7.98 -16.67
CA LYS A 182 23.35 8.00 -16.11
C LYS A 182 23.22 7.07 -14.92
N THR A 183 22.33 7.43 -14.01
CA THR A 183 21.88 6.51 -12.96
C THR A 183 20.61 5.78 -13.46
N VAL A 184 20.65 4.47 -13.48
CA VAL A 184 19.54 3.63 -13.94
C VAL A 184 18.85 2.99 -12.76
N PHE A 185 17.56 3.23 -12.64
CA PHE A 185 16.65 2.59 -11.68
C PHE A 185 15.96 1.44 -12.39
N ILE A 186 16.23 0.22 -11.96
CA ILE A 186 15.62 -1.01 -12.48
C ILE A 186 14.64 -1.52 -11.42
N SER A 187 13.35 -1.34 -11.62
CA SER A 187 12.33 -1.86 -10.72
C SER A 187 11.85 -3.22 -11.19
N PHE A 188 11.66 -4.15 -10.25
CA PHE A 188 11.18 -5.49 -10.53
C PHE A 188 9.75 -5.67 -10.09
N TRP A 189 8.93 -6.28 -10.95
CA TRP A 189 7.53 -6.53 -10.70
C TRP A 189 7.20 -8.02 -10.79
N ARG A 190 6.61 -8.56 -9.73
CA ARG A 190 6.34 -10.00 -9.61
C ARG A 190 5.05 -10.46 -10.30
N GLY A 191 4.24 -9.53 -10.78
CA GLY A 191 2.90 -9.79 -11.28
C GLY A 191 1.82 -9.29 -10.33
N HIS A 192 0.60 -9.24 -10.83
CA HIS A 192 -0.54 -8.73 -10.08
C HIS A 192 -0.92 -9.71 -8.96
N ASN A 193 -0.48 -9.43 -7.75
CA ASN A 193 -0.79 -10.23 -6.57
C ASN A 193 -1.71 -9.42 -5.65
N ASN A 194 -3.04 -9.53 -5.88
CA ASN A 194 -4.07 -8.83 -5.11
C ASN A 194 -4.02 -9.05 -3.59
N ILE A 195 -3.34 -10.12 -3.12
CA ILE A 195 -3.26 -10.43 -1.70
C ILE A 195 -2.34 -9.48 -0.93
N LEU A 196 -1.34 -8.87 -1.59
CA LEU A 196 -0.33 -8.04 -0.94
C LEU A 196 -0.43 -6.55 -1.32
N GLY A 197 -1.49 -6.13 -2.05
CA GLY A 197 -1.63 -4.73 -2.47
C GLY A 197 -0.49 -4.27 -3.39
N GLU A 198 0.11 -5.18 -4.19
CA GLU A 198 1.11 -4.77 -5.17
C GLU A 198 0.46 -3.89 -6.22
N THR A 199 0.82 -2.62 -6.14
CA THR A 199 0.41 -1.59 -7.08
C THR A 199 0.98 -1.85 -8.46
N ALA A 200 0.42 -1.18 -9.45
CA ALA A 200 0.82 -1.19 -10.84
C ALA A 200 2.34 -1.20 -11.06
N PRO A 201 2.84 -1.94 -12.07
CA PRO A 201 4.26 -1.90 -12.41
C PRO A 201 4.68 -0.44 -12.65
N GLY A 202 5.75 -0.02 -11.97
CA GLY A 202 6.24 1.35 -12.04
C GLY A 202 5.60 2.36 -11.08
N ARG A 203 4.46 2.11 -10.46
CA ARG A 203 3.88 3.07 -9.48
C ARG A 203 4.77 3.27 -8.25
N ALA A 204 5.32 2.19 -7.70
CA ALA A 204 6.24 2.30 -6.58
C ALA A 204 7.52 3.04 -6.98
N LEU A 205 8.02 2.81 -8.20
CA LEU A 205 9.15 3.51 -8.76
C LEU A 205 8.84 5.00 -8.96
N ASP A 206 7.69 5.32 -9.56
CA ASP A 206 7.23 6.69 -9.77
C ASP A 206 7.13 7.46 -8.45
N ALA A 207 6.49 6.85 -7.44
CA ALA A 207 6.36 7.43 -6.11
C ALA A 207 7.72 7.75 -5.48
N VAL A 208 8.68 6.83 -5.60
CA VAL A 208 10.03 7.02 -5.03
C VAL A 208 10.81 8.07 -5.81
N LEU A 209 10.79 8.04 -7.15
CA LEU A 209 11.47 9.05 -7.96
C LEU A 209 10.89 10.44 -7.73
N LYS A 210 9.57 10.57 -7.63
CA LYS A 210 8.89 11.83 -7.30
C LYS A 210 9.24 12.30 -5.89
N LYS A 211 9.17 11.42 -4.89
CA LYS A 211 9.54 11.70 -3.49
C LYS A 211 10.94 12.29 -3.40
N HIS A 212 11.86 11.80 -4.20
CA HIS A 212 13.25 12.24 -4.20
C HIS A 212 13.59 13.29 -5.27
N GLY A 213 12.60 13.83 -6.01
CA GLY A 213 12.82 14.85 -7.05
C GLY A 213 13.65 14.36 -8.24
N LEU A 214 13.55 13.07 -8.58
CA LEU A 214 14.33 12.42 -9.65
C LEU A 214 13.50 12.13 -10.90
N LEU A 215 12.18 12.34 -10.87
CA LEU A 215 11.25 11.90 -11.92
C LEU A 215 11.66 12.44 -13.30
N ASP A 216 12.00 13.73 -13.38
CA ASP A 216 12.39 14.41 -14.64
C ASP A 216 13.88 14.74 -14.67
N HIS A 217 14.68 14.13 -13.81
CA HIS A 217 16.11 14.46 -13.72
C HIS A 217 16.87 13.91 -14.94
N PRO A 218 17.60 14.74 -15.71
CA PRO A 218 18.25 14.34 -16.97
C PRO A 218 19.33 13.26 -16.79
N GLY A 219 19.91 13.16 -15.59
CA GLY A 219 20.91 12.15 -15.20
C GLY A 219 20.29 10.80 -14.81
N VAL A 220 18.96 10.66 -14.80
CA VAL A 220 18.26 9.47 -14.34
C VAL A 220 17.51 8.79 -15.50
N LYS A 221 17.60 7.48 -15.54
CA LYS A 221 16.75 6.61 -16.37
C LYS A 221 16.06 5.59 -15.47
N ALA A 222 14.86 5.19 -15.86
CA ALA A 222 14.10 4.23 -15.09
C ALA A 222 13.44 3.21 -16.01
N VAL A 223 13.44 1.95 -15.59
CA VAL A 223 12.81 0.84 -16.31
C VAL A 223 12.11 -0.10 -15.32
N VAL A 224 11.11 -0.83 -15.79
CA VAL A 224 10.39 -1.84 -15.03
C VAL A 224 10.57 -3.18 -15.69
N LEU A 225 10.97 -4.21 -14.94
CA LEU A 225 11.15 -5.57 -15.45
C LEU A 225 10.16 -6.52 -14.81
N GLY A 226 9.44 -7.29 -15.63
CA GLY A 226 8.68 -8.45 -15.16
C GLY A 226 9.62 -9.58 -14.75
N LEU A 227 9.27 -10.36 -13.71
CA LEU A 227 10.16 -11.39 -13.18
C LEU A 227 10.22 -12.65 -14.05
N ASN A 228 9.16 -13.00 -14.72
CA ASN A 228 9.10 -14.24 -15.48
C ASN A 228 8.24 -14.16 -16.75
N PRO A 229 8.44 -15.05 -17.74
CA PRO A 229 7.68 -15.07 -18.99
C PRO A 229 6.18 -15.36 -18.81
N SER A 230 5.81 -16.16 -17.80
CA SER A 230 4.40 -16.51 -17.56
C SER A 230 3.55 -15.32 -17.09
N ALA A 231 4.18 -14.25 -16.64
CA ALA A 231 3.51 -13.00 -16.29
C ALA A 231 3.15 -12.14 -17.50
N GLU A 232 3.56 -12.50 -18.74
CA GLU A 232 3.34 -11.68 -19.94
C GLU A 232 1.86 -11.37 -20.17
N LYS A 233 1.01 -12.39 -20.13
CA LYS A 233 -0.44 -12.20 -20.33
C LYS A 233 -1.03 -11.28 -19.26
N GLN A 234 -0.71 -11.52 -18.00
CA GLN A 234 -1.18 -10.69 -16.87
C GLN A 234 -0.66 -9.27 -16.98
N MET A 235 0.60 -9.09 -17.43
CA MET A 235 1.20 -7.79 -17.66
C MET A 235 0.50 -7.05 -18.79
N ARG A 236 0.18 -7.73 -19.91
CA ARG A 236 -0.55 -7.15 -21.04
C ARG A 236 -1.96 -6.72 -20.61
N ASP A 237 -2.69 -7.60 -19.95
CA ASP A 237 -4.04 -7.33 -19.45
C ASP A 237 -4.03 -6.13 -18.49
N TYR A 238 -3.03 -6.06 -17.61
CA TYR A 238 -2.85 -4.96 -16.66
C TYR A 238 -2.50 -3.65 -17.39
N LEU A 239 -1.48 -3.63 -18.25
CA LEU A 239 -1.02 -2.41 -18.97
C LEU A 239 -2.07 -1.88 -19.94
N SER A 240 -2.97 -2.74 -20.44
CA SER A 240 -4.09 -2.37 -21.29
C SER A 240 -5.31 -1.86 -20.50
N GLY A 241 -5.34 -2.08 -19.19
CA GLY A 241 -6.41 -1.65 -18.31
C GLY A 241 -6.32 -0.16 -17.92
N PRO A 242 -7.39 0.40 -17.37
CA PRO A 242 -7.44 1.82 -16.97
C PRO A 242 -6.45 2.20 -15.86
N GLU A 243 -5.96 1.23 -15.11
CA GLU A 243 -5.00 1.43 -14.02
C GLU A 243 -3.54 1.09 -14.41
N GLY A 244 -3.34 0.55 -15.61
CA GLY A 244 -2.09 -0.08 -16.02
C GLY A 244 -1.05 0.84 -16.64
N TRP A 245 -1.25 2.15 -16.63
CA TRP A 245 -0.29 3.05 -17.23
C TRP A 245 0.99 3.20 -16.39
N THR A 246 2.14 3.16 -17.07
CA THR A 246 3.44 3.54 -16.53
C THR A 246 4.20 4.43 -17.51
N PRO A 247 4.89 5.49 -17.06
CA PRO A 247 5.72 6.34 -17.91
C PRO A 247 7.06 5.67 -18.31
N TYR A 248 7.33 4.46 -17.82
CA TYR A 248 8.60 3.78 -17.98
C TYR A 248 8.53 2.68 -19.03
N PRO A 249 9.67 2.35 -19.70
CA PRO A 249 9.80 1.12 -20.46
C PRO A 249 9.53 -0.09 -19.59
N VAL A 250 8.70 -1.02 -20.05
CA VAL A 250 8.40 -2.27 -19.36
C VAL A 250 9.02 -3.42 -20.14
N GLY A 251 9.97 -4.12 -19.54
CA GLY A 251 10.62 -5.30 -20.13
C GLY A 251 10.02 -6.60 -19.58
N ILE A 252 9.63 -7.50 -20.47
CA ILE A 252 9.16 -8.84 -20.11
C ILE A 252 10.19 -9.85 -20.60
N PRO A 253 10.80 -10.64 -19.69
CA PRO A 253 11.82 -11.62 -20.07
C PRO A 253 11.21 -12.77 -20.86
N SER A 254 11.97 -13.31 -21.80
CA SER A 254 11.64 -14.57 -22.52
C SER A 254 12.07 -15.83 -21.76
N ASP A 255 12.86 -15.67 -20.69
CA ASP A 255 13.38 -16.75 -19.85
C ASP A 255 13.45 -16.37 -18.36
N ARG A 256 14.24 -17.09 -17.55
CA ARG A 256 14.37 -16.86 -16.11
C ARG A 256 15.49 -15.88 -15.72
N SER A 257 16.14 -15.23 -16.67
CA SER A 257 17.32 -14.37 -16.41
C SER A 257 17.06 -13.27 -15.38
N VAL A 258 15.87 -12.67 -15.37
CA VAL A 258 15.50 -11.63 -14.41
C VAL A 258 15.32 -12.19 -13.00
N ILE A 259 14.71 -13.39 -12.85
CA ILE A 259 14.60 -14.05 -11.54
C ILE A 259 15.99 -14.42 -11.02
N GLU A 260 16.82 -15.03 -11.83
CA GLU A 260 18.18 -15.42 -11.45
C GLU A 260 19.03 -14.21 -11.03
N PHE A 261 18.83 -13.07 -11.70
CA PHE A 261 19.47 -11.83 -11.29
C PHE A 261 18.94 -11.33 -9.93
N CYS A 262 17.65 -11.42 -9.66
CA CYS A 262 17.08 -11.06 -8.37
C CYS A 262 17.58 -12.00 -7.25
N ASP A 263 17.67 -13.31 -7.52
CA ASP A 263 18.19 -14.30 -6.58
C ASP A 263 19.66 -14.03 -6.24
N LEU A 264 20.49 -13.70 -7.24
CA LEU A 264 21.88 -13.31 -7.06
C LEU A 264 22.02 -12.11 -6.10
N LEU A 265 21.11 -11.13 -6.20
CA LEU A 265 21.08 -9.94 -5.34
C LEU A 265 20.28 -10.16 -4.04
N LYS A 266 19.75 -11.35 -3.80
CA LYS A 266 18.92 -11.70 -2.63
C LYS A 266 17.71 -10.79 -2.46
N LEU A 267 17.05 -10.46 -3.57
CA LEU A 267 15.82 -9.67 -3.59
C LEU A 267 14.62 -10.59 -3.37
N ASP A 268 14.18 -10.70 -2.13
CA ASP A 268 13.07 -11.55 -1.69
C ASP A 268 11.76 -10.79 -1.44
N SER A 269 11.83 -9.47 -1.29
CA SER A 269 10.68 -8.57 -1.06
C SER A 269 10.40 -7.70 -2.29
N PHE A 270 9.15 -7.71 -2.79
CA PHE A 270 8.73 -6.94 -3.97
C PHE A 270 7.58 -5.96 -3.61
N PRO A 271 7.49 -4.80 -4.28
CA PRO A 271 8.31 -4.33 -5.40
C PRO A 271 9.75 -3.98 -4.97
N ALA A 272 10.73 -4.57 -5.66
CA ALA A 272 12.15 -4.32 -5.45
C ALA A 272 12.72 -3.42 -6.55
N ALA A 273 13.86 -2.80 -6.28
CA ALA A 273 14.63 -2.11 -7.29
C ALA A 273 16.13 -2.27 -7.08
N VAL A 274 16.84 -2.09 -8.19
CA VAL A 274 18.29 -2.00 -8.26
C VAL A 274 18.63 -0.64 -8.86
N VAL A 275 19.59 0.05 -8.27
CA VAL A 275 20.10 1.33 -8.76
C VAL A 275 21.56 1.15 -9.16
N VAL A 276 21.85 1.45 -10.41
CA VAL A 276 23.20 1.26 -10.99
C VAL A 276 23.64 2.55 -11.64
N ARG A 277 24.93 2.87 -11.53
CA ARG A 277 25.57 3.98 -12.24
C ARG A 277 26.93 3.58 -12.72
N ASP A 278 27.22 3.79 -14.01
CA ASP A 278 28.48 3.45 -14.66
C ASP A 278 28.98 2.03 -14.30
N GLY A 279 28.06 1.07 -14.33
CA GLY A 279 28.32 -0.33 -13.99
C GLY A 279 28.53 -0.61 -12.49
N THR A 280 28.40 0.38 -11.63
CA THR A 280 28.51 0.22 -10.18
C THR A 280 27.13 0.09 -9.57
N LEU A 281 26.89 -1.01 -8.82
CA LEU A 281 25.68 -1.20 -8.03
C LEU A 281 25.70 -0.20 -6.87
N LEU A 282 24.82 0.79 -6.91
CA LEU A 282 24.67 1.77 -5.83
C LEU A 282 23.82 1.18 -4.69
N TRP A 283 22.72 0.53 -5.06
CA TRP A 283 21.77 0.02 -4.09
C TRP A 283 20.87 -1.07 -4.69
N ALA A 284 20.43 -2.00 -3.84
CA ALA A 284 19.42 -3.02 -4.18
C ALA A 284 18.53 -3.30 -2.97
N GLY A 285 17.22 -3.44 -3.17
CA GLY A 285 16.28 -3.72 -2.09
C GLY A 285 14.83 -3.40 -2.41
N GLU A 286 14.00 -3.40 -1.38
CA GLU A 286 12.60 -2.97 -1.49
C GLU A 286 12.52 -1.48 -1.83
N ILE A 287 11.88 -1.14 -2.94
CA ILE A 287 11.95 0.20 -3.53
C ILE A 287 11.51 1.32 -2.58
N LYS A 288 10.49 1.08 -1.75
CA LYS A 288 10.00 2.05 -0.76
C LYS A 288 11.03 2.38 0.32
N LYS A 289 12.02 1.51 0.52
CA LYS A 289 13.09 1.66 1.52
C LYS A 289 14.37 2.28 0.97
N MET A 290 14.33 2.80 -0.26
CA MET A 290 15.50 3.43 -0.87
C MET A 290 15.99 4.61 -0.03
N PRO A 291 17.28 4.62 0.39
CA PRO A 291 17.83 5.69 1.22
C PRO A 291 18.05 6.98 0.42
N GLU A 292 17.99 8.14 1.08
CA GLU A 292 18.19 9.45 0.45
C GLU A 292 19.54 9.58 -0.24
N TRP A 293 20.61 9.01 0.33
CA TRP A 293 21.95 9.09 -0.27
C TRP A 293 22.02 8.47 -1.68
N VAL A 294 21.15 7.51 -2.00
CA VAL A 294 21.05 6.95 -3.37
C VAL A 294 20.56 8.03 -4.33
N ALA A 295 19.54 8.77 -3.91
CA ALA A 295 19.00 9.88 -4.69
C ALA A 295 20.00 11.03 -4.82
N GLU A 296 20.72 11.35 -3.76
CA GLU A 296 21.81 12.34 -3.78
C GLU A 296 22.90 11.93 -4.78
N THR A 297 23.34 10.67 -4.73
CA THR A 297 24.31 10.13 -5.69
C THR A 297 23.80 10.18 -7.13
N ALA A 298 22.51 9.93 -7.34
CA ALA A 298 21.87 9.97 -8.65
C ALA A 298 21.85 11.39 -9.27
N ARG A 299 21.82 12.44 -8.44
CA ARG A 299 21.84 13.85 -8.88
C ARG A 299 23.23 14.39 -9.24
N LEU A 300 24.29 13.69 -8.87
CA LEU A 300 25.65 14.17 -9.14
C LEU A 300 25.93 14.20 -10.66
N ASP A 301 26.55 15.25 -11.13
CA ASP A 301 27.01 15.36 -12.54
C ASP A 301 28.15 14.39 -12.85
N SER A 302 29.02 14.12 -11.87
CA SER A 302 30.12 13.17 -11.98
C SER A 302 30.06 12.11 -10.88
N PHE A 303 30.59 10.93 -11.17
CA PHE A 303 30.58 9.79 -10.24
C PHE A 303 31.99 9.24 -10.05
N ASP A 304 32.53 9.35 -8.82
CA ASP A 304 33.82 8.79 -8.41
C ASP A 304 33.59 7.47 -7.65
N LYS A 305 33.94 6.34 -8.29
CA LYS A 305 33.75 5.00 -7.74
C LYS A 305 34.53 4.74 -6.44
N ASN A 306 35.73 5.29 -6.31
CA ASN A 306 36.59 5.06 -5.15
C ASN A 306 36.04 5.80 -3.93
N ARG A 307 35.73 7.07 -4.12
CA ARG A 307 35.08 7.89 -3.08
C ARG A 307 33.74 7.28 -2.65
N PHE A 308 32.93 6.79 -3.61
CA PHE A 308 31.67 6.10 -3.30
C PHE A 308 31.91 4.86 -2.44
N ALA A 309 32.90 4.02 -2.77
CA ALA A 309 33.22 2.81 -2.01
C ALA A 309 33.63 3.11 -0.56
N GLU A 310 34.42 4.15 -0.33
CA GLU A 310 34.80 4.59 1.02
C GLU A 310 33.60 5.09 1.83
N GLU A 311 32.78 5.91 1.21
CA GLU A 311 31.56 6.43 1.85
C GLU A 311 30.54 5.32 2.12
N ASP A 312 30.43 4.36 1.22
CA ASP A 312 29.56 3.19 1.39
C ASP A 312 30.01 2.30 2.54
N ALA A 313 31.31 2.09 2.69
CA ALA A 313 31.87 1.35 3.82
C ALA A 313 31.55 2.05 5.16
N LYS A 314 31.68 3.37 5.23
CA LYS A 314 31.31 4.16 6.42
C LYS A 314 29.81 4.07 6.72
N ARG A 315 28.96 4.16 5.69
CA ARG A 315 27.50 4.00 5.83
C ARG A 315 27.12 2.62 6.36
N LYS A 316 27.72 1.56 5.79
CA LYS A 316 27.48 0.18 6.24
C LYS A 316 27.88 -0.04 7.70
N ALA A 317 29.05 0.45 8.10
CA ALA A 317 29.51 0.36 9.49
C ALA A 317 28.55 1.09 10.45
N ARG A 318 28.10 2.29 10.09
CA ARG A 318 27.13 3.06 10.88
C ARG A 318 25.76 2.37 10.94
N GLN A 319 25.31 1.80 9.83
CA GLN A 319 24.06 1.03 9.78
C GLN A 319 24.12 -0.22 10.67
N GLN A 320 25.24 -0.94 10.64
CA GLN A 320 25.46 -2.09 11.53
C GLN A 320 25.42 -1.69 13.01
N ALA A 321 26.07 -0.57 13.37
CA ALA A 321 26.02 -0.04 14.73
C ALA A 321 24.57 0.30 15.15
N MET A 322 23.80 0.95 14.27
CA MET A 322 22.38 1.24 14.51
C MET A 322 21.56 -0.04 14.70
N TYR A 323 21.75 -1.05 13.84
CA TYR A 323 21.06 -2.33 13.99
C TYR A 323 21.39 -3.05 15.30
N ALA A 324 22.63 -2.95 15.79
CA ALA A 324 23.01 -3.49 17.08
C ALA A 324 22.21 -2.83 18.21
N VAL A 325 22.07 -1.51 18.19
CA VAL A 325 21.24 -0.74 19.16
C VAL A 325 19.78 -1.18 19.05
N ILE A 326 19.23 -1.29 17.85
CA ILE A 326 17.85 -1.74 17.62
C ILE A 326 17.64 -3.14 18.17
N LYS A 327 18.50 -4.08 17.80
CA LYS A 327 18.39 -5.46 18.29
C LYS A 327 18.37 -5.49 19.82
N LYS A 328 19.29 -4.78 20.46
CA LYS A 328 19.33 -4.66 21.92
C LYS A 328 18.07 -4.02 22.49
N SER A 329 17.52 -3.02 21.82
CA SER A 329 16.28 -2.37 22.24
C SER A 329 15.08 -3.34 22.24
N PHE A 330 14.97 -4.22 21.21
CA PHE A 330 13.94 -5.26 21.18
C PHE A 330 14.11 -6.31 22.29
N GLU A 331 15.35 -6.70 22.61
CA GLU A 331 15.65 -7.61 23.72
C GLU A 331 15.18 -7.02 25.04
N LEU A 332 15.54 -5.76 25.34
CA LEU A 332 15.15 -5.05 26.57
C LEU A 332 13.62 -4.90 26.69
N ARG A 333 12.92 -4.58 25.59
CA ARG A 333 11.44 -4.53 25.57
C ARG A 333 10.81 -5.90 25.84
N ARG A 334 11.35 -6.97 25.27
CA ARG A 334 10.88 -8.35 25.50
C ARG A 334 11.09 -8.78 26.96
N GLU A 335 12.21 -8.36 27.57
CA GLU A 335 12.54 -8.59 28.98
C GLU A 335 11.79 -7.65 29.94
N LYS A 336 10.95 -6.72 29.41
CA LYS A 336 10.23 -5.69 30.15
C LYS A 336 11.13 -4.72 30.92
N LYS A 337 12.37 -4.55 30.49
CA LYS A 337 13.36 -3.60 31.04
C LYS A 337 13.19 -2.22 30.40
N PHE A 338 12.06 -1.57 30.66
CA PHE A 338 11.69 -0.35 29.95
C PHE A 338 12.61 0.83 30.24
N ASP A 339 13.15 0.96 31.45
CA ASP A 339 14.06 2.06 31.82
C ASP A 339 15.42 1.90 31.09
N GLU A 340 15.96 0.68 31.03
CA GLU A 340 17.17 0.39 30.26
C GLU A 340 16.96 0.61 28.75
N TYR A 341 15.79 0.25 28.24
CA TYR A 341 15.40 0.53 26.85
C TYR A 341 15.39 2.03 26.56
N GLN A 342 14.71 2.83 27.39
CA GLN A 342 14.66 4.29 27.22
C GLN A 342 16.05 4.91 27.29
N LYS A 343 16.87 4.50 28.24
CA LYS A 343 18.26 4.94 28.36
C LYS A 343 19.08 4.62 27.13
N LEU A 344 19.01 3.37 26.63
CA LEU A 344 19.72 2.95 25.41
C LEU A 344 19.36 3.83 24.20
N ILE A 345 18.08 4.10 23.99
CA ILE A 345 17.61 4.93 22.86
C ILE A 345 18.08 6.38 23.02
N GLU A 346 17.98 6.97 24.21
CA GLU A 346 18.42 8.36 24.46
C GLU A 346 19.93 8.53 24.32
N GLU A 347 20.75 7.60 24.82
CA GLU A 347 22.22 7.64 24.69
C GLU A 347 22.68 7.61 23.21
N ASN A 348 21.92 6.94 22.35
CA ASN A 348 22.23 6.83 20.91
C ASN A 348 21.50 7.87 20.05
N ALA A 349 20.64 8.72 20.62
CA ALA A 349 19.83 9.67 19.89
C ALA A 349 20.67 10.66 19.06
N GLY A 350 21.80 11.14 19.59
CA GLY A 350 22.73 12.04 18.88
C GLY A 350 23.44 11.37 17.71
N GLN A 351 23.91 10.14 17.90
CA GLN A 351 24.69 9.40 16.91
C GLN A 351 23.87 9.09 15.65
N PHE A 352 22.57 8.81 15.79
CA PHE A 352 21.70 8.43 14.66
C PHE A 352 20.61 9.46 14.38
N SER A 353 20.82 10.71 14.82
CA SER A 353 19.83 11.79 14.73
C SER A 353 19.42 12.17 13.30
N ASP A 354 20.20 11.83 12.30
CA ASP A 354 19.96 12.04 10.86
C ASP A 354 19.17 10.89 10.21
N ASN A 355 18.92 9.80 10.92
CA ASN A 355 18.10 8.70 10.45
C ASN A 355 16.64 8.88 10.91
N GLY A 356 15.72 9.07 9.95
CA GLY A 356 14.31 9.35 10.25
C GLY A 356 13.65 8.26 11.07
N TRP A 357 13.93 6.98 10.78
CA TRP A 357 13.37 5.87 11.53
C TRP A 357 13.87 5.85 12.99
N PHE A 358 15.17 6.09 13.22
CA PHE A 358 15.71 6.15 14.58
C PHE A 358 15.19 7.40 15.33
N ALA A 359 15.11 8.54 14.66
CA ALA A 359 14.52 9.77 15.20
C ALA A 359 13.04 9.54 15.60
N SER A 360 12.29 8.76 14.82
CA SER A 360 10.92 8.36 15.17
C SER A 360 10.88 7.51 16.44
N THR A 361 11.80 6.56 16.60
CA THR A 361 11.91 5.75 17.83
C THR A 361 12.24 6.59 19.04
N VAL A 362 13.14 7.57 18.91
CA VAL A 362 13.44 8.56 19.98
C VAL A 362 12.20 9.39 20.33
N ALA A 363 11.46 9.83 19.31
CA ALA A 363 10.21 10.57 19.50
C ALA A 363 9.15 9.73 20.23
N GLU A 364 9.01 8.46 19.89
CA GLU A 364 8.10 7.54 20.61
C GLU A 364 8.44 7.44 22.09
N VAL A 365 9.72 7.23 22.41
CA VAL A 365 10.19 7.14 23.83
C VAL A 365 9.88 8.43 24.58
N ARG A 366 10.18 9.59 23.99
CA ARG A 366 9.92 10.91 24.60
C ARG A 366 8.43 11.21 24.73
N ALA A 367 7.65 10.83 23.72
CA ALA A 367 6.21 11.01 23.71
C ALA A 367 5.52 10.13 24.75
N GLU A 368 5.98 8.89 24.96
CA GLU A 368 5.47 8.01 26.02
C GLU A 368 5.68 8.61 27.41
N LYS A 369 6.84 9.25 27.66
CA LYS A 369 7.10 9.98 28.90
C LYS A 369 6.15 11.16 29.05
N ALA A 370 5.99 11.99 28.02
CA ALA A 370 5.05 13.11 28.03
C ALA A 370 3.59 12.65 28.24
N TRP A 371 3.22 11.50 27.68
CA TRP A 371 1.91 10.87 27.90
C TRP A 371 1.68 10.49 29.35
N LYS A 372 2.65 9.83 30.00
CA LYS A 372 2.57 9.47 31.43
C LYS A 372 2.44 10.69 32.31
N GLU A 373 3.06 11.81 31.94
CA GLU A 373 2.98 13.11 32.59
C GLU A 373 1.67 13.87 32.26
N LYS A 374 0.78 13.31 31.41
CA LYS A 374 -0.42 13.98 30.86
C LYS A 374 -0.13 15.30 30.13
N ASN A 375 1.10 15.47 29.67
CA ASN A 375 1.55 16.65 28.92
C ASN A 375 1.35 16.45 27.42
N TYR A 376 0.10 16.47 26.98
CA TYR A 376 -0.28 16.19 25.60
C TYR A 376 0.27 17.23 24.61
N ARG A 377 0.43 18.49 25.04
CA ARG A 377 1.05 19.53 24.21
C ARG A 377 2.49 19.19 23.87
N LYS A 378 3.31 18.86 24.90
CA LYS A 378 4.71 18.47 24.71
C LYS A 378 4.82 17.25 23.79
N MET A 379 3.90 16.29 23.92
CA MET A 379 3.88 15.12 23.08
C MET A 379 3.65 15.47 21.59
N VAL A 380 2.70 16.37 21.30
CA VAL A 380 2.45 16.86 19.94
C VAL A 380 3.66 17.61 19.39
N ASP A 381 4.28 18.48 20.21
CA ASP A 381 5.47 19.25 19.81
C ASP A 381 6.65 18.32 19.47
N ILE A 382 6.85 17.21 20.19
CA ILE A 382 7.88 16.19 19.90
C ILE A 382 7.67 15.61 18.50
N PHE A 383 6.45 15.18 18.17
CA PHE A 383 6.16 14.60 16.86
C PHE A 383 6.22 15.64 15.75
N ASP A 384 5.71 16.84 15.97
CA ASP A 384 5.75 17.92 14.98
C ASP A 384 7.19 18.28 14.60
N HIS A 385 8.09 18.33 15.60
CA HIS A 385 9.52 18.59 15.39
C HIS A 385 10.18 17.49 14.53
N VAL A 386 9.89 16.21 14.79
CA VAL A 386 10.45 15.12 13.97
C VAL A 386 9.88 15.15 12.57
N LEU A 387 8.59 15.41 12.39
CA LEU A 387 7.99 15.57 11.06
C LEU A 387 8.53 16.80 10.29
N GLU A 388 8.88 17.90 10.98
CA GLU A 388 9.54 19.04 10.35
C GLU A 388 10.90 18.67 9.79
N ARG A 389 11.66 17.89 10.54
CA ARG A 389 13.01 17.47 10.17
C ARG A 389 13.01 16.34 9.14
N PHE A 390 12.03 15.45 9.23
CA PHE A 390 11.87 14.28 8.35
C PHE A 390 10.48 14.28 7.72
N PRO A 391 10.18 15.23 6.83
CA PRO A 391 8.84 15.38 6.23
C PRO A 391 8.42 14.21 5.33
N ARG A 392 9.31 13.25 5.11
CA ARG A 392 9.07 12.05 4.29
C ARG A 392 8.98 10.77 5.13
N GLU A 393 8.89 10.89 6.45
CA GLU A 393 8.79 9.74 7.36
C GLU A 393 7.31 9.36 7.56
N ASP A 394 6.81 8.49 6.68
CA ASP A 394 5.41 8.02 6.66
C ASP A 394 5.05 7.12 7.85
N SER A 395 6.02 6.38 8.40
CA SER A 395 5.80 5.55 9.60
C SER A 395 5.43 6.39 10.82
N LEU A 396 6.08 7.54 11.00
CA LEU A 396 5.78 8.48 12.07
C LEU A 396 4.42 9.14 11.85
N ALA A 397 4.07 9.51 10.61
CA ALA A 397 2.77 10.05 10.27
C ALA A 397 1.64 9.07 10.64
N SER A 398 1.81 7.80 10.32
CA SER A 398 0.86 6.73 10.66
C SER A 398 0.71 6.54 12.19
N TYR A 399 1.82 6.64 12.93
CA TYR A 399 1.81 6.55 14.38
C TYR A 399 1.06 7.73 15.03
N ILE A 400 1.31 8.94 14.56
CA ILE A 400 0.60 10.16 15.02
C ILE A 400 -0.91 9.99 14.83
N LEU A 401 -1.35 9.50 13.66
CA LEU A 401 -2.77 9.28 13.39
C LEU A 401 -3.42 8.27 14.35
N LYS A 402 -2.71 7.18 14.70
CA LYS A 402 -3.17 6.24 15.72
C LYS A 402 -3.41 6.91 17.08
N ILE A 403 -2.47 7.78 17.49
CA ILE A 403 -2.55 8.51 18.74
C ILE A 403 -3.72 9.50 18.71
N LEU A 404 -3.87 10.24 17.60
CA LEU A 404 -4.93 11.22 17.44
C LEU A 404 -6.33 10.59 17.42
N ASN A 405 -6.47 9.40 16.86
CA ASN A 405 -7.72 8.64 16.92
C ASN A 405 -8.02 8.10 18.33
N GLY A 406 -7.03 7.98 19.19
CA GLY A 406 -7.17 7.35 20.50
C GLY A 406 -7.67 8.28 21.62
N SER A 407 -7.50 9.61 21.54
CA SER A 407 -7.78 10.53 22.65
C SER A 407 -8.42 11.84 22.20
N GLU A 408 -9.60 12.14 22.76
CA GLU A 408 -10.30 13.42 22.53
C GLU A 408 -9.51 14.62 23.04
N GLU A 409 -8.79 14.48 24.17
CA GLU A 409 -7.98 15.56 24.73
C GLU A 409 -6.78 15.90 23.83
N MET A 410 -6.18 14.91 23.17
CA MET A 410 -5.06 15.14 22.26
C MET A 410 -5.49 15.86 20.99
N ARG A 411 -6.68 15.60 20.49
CA ARG A 411 -7.20 16.24 19.29
C ARG A 411 -7.25 17.76 19.39
N LYS A 412 -7.39 18.31 20.59
CA LYS A 412 -7.38 19.79 20.82
C LYS A 412 -6.05 20.46 20.43
N TYR A 413 -4.93 19.71 20.48
CA TYR A 413 -3.60 20.25 20.19
C TYR A 413 -3.05 19.87 18.81
N SER A 414 -3.71 19.01 18.05
CA SER A 414 -3.08 18.21 17.03
C SER A 414 -3.57 18.45 15.60
N TYR A 415 -4.42 19.47 15.37
CA TYR A 415 -4.94 19.76 14.01
C TYR A 415 -3.81 20.02 12.99
N LYS A 416 -2.81 20.84 13.39
CA LYS A 416 -1.65 21.14 12.54
C LYS A 416 -0.83 19.89 12.23
N ALA A 417 -0.59 19.05 13.24
CA ALA A 417 0.14 17.79 13.09
C ALA A 417 -0.62 16.79 12.21
N ALA A 418 -1.94 16.67 12.37
CA ALA A 418 -2.77 15.81 11.53
C ALA A 418 -2.77 16.27 10.06
N ARG A 419 -2.87 17.58 9.79
CA ARG A 419 -2.78 18.11 8.43
C ARG A 419 -1.41 17.85 7.80
N ARG A 420 -0.33 18.01 8.56
CA ARG A 420 1.02 17.73 8.10
C ARG A 420 1.22 16.23 7.82
N ALA A 421 0.76 15.37 8.72
CA ALA A 421 0.79 13.92 8.53
C ALA A 421 0.05 13.50 7.23
N LEU A 422 -1.15 14.05 7.01
CA LEU A 422 -1.90 13.83 5.78
C LEU A 422 -1.12 14.29 4.53
N GLN A 423 -0.50 15.49 4.58
CA GLN A 423 0.29 16.00 3.47
C GLN A 423 1.47 15.09 3.15
N ILE A 424 2.20 14.63 4.18
CA ILE A 424 3.33 13.70 4.03
C ILE A 424 2.87 12.40 3.38
N MET A 425 1.77 11.83 3.83
CA MET A 425 1.23 10.59 3.29
C MET A 425 0.77 10.75 1.84
N ARG A 426 0.19 11.89 1.47
CA ARG A 426 -0.18 12.20 0.08
C ARG A 426 1.03 12.44 -0.80
N ASP A 427 2.05 13.15 -0.31
CA ASP A 427 3.28 13.44 -1.06
C ASP A 427 4.15 12.19 -1.23
N SER A 428 4.03 11.21 -0.35
CA SER A 428 4.68 9.90 -0.51
C SER A 428 4.09 9.10 -1.68
N ASN A 429 2.95 9.53 -2.23
CA ASN A 429 2.20 8.92 -3.33
C ASN A 429 2.04 7.39 -3.18
N THR A 430 2.09 6.92 -1.94
CA THR A 430 1.74 5.55 -1.62
C THR A 430 0.23 5.46 -1.75
N ARG A 431 -0.26 4.74 -2.78
CA ARG A 431 -1.69 4.40 -2.84
C ARG A 431 -2.03 3.76 -1.50
N ASP A 432 -3.01 4.35 -0.86
CA ASP A 432 -3.41 3.94 0.47
C ASP A 432 -4.23 2.65 0.40
N ASP A 433 -3.55 1.53 0.19
CA ASP A 433 -4.17 0.20 0.20
C ASP A 433 -4.77 -0.14 1.59
N GLY A 434 -4.48 0.66 2.60
CA GLY A 434 -4.95 0.46 3.98
C GLY A 434 -6.00 1.45 4.48
N GLY A 435 -6.42 2.44 3.69
CA GLY A 435 -7.40 3.45 4.11
C GLY A 435 -6.82 4.53 5.05
N TYR A 436 -5.50 4.73 5.07
CA TYR A 436 -4.84 5.73 5.94
C TYR A 436 -5.21 7.15 5.57
N ASN A 437 -5.30 7.48 4.27
CA ASN A 437 -5.76 8.80 3.83
C ASN A 437 -7.20 9.06 4.27
N ALA A 438 -8.08 8.08 4.13
CA ALA A 438 -9.44 8.14 4.60
C ALA A 438 -9.51 8.37 6.12
N ALA A 439 -8.69 7.65 6.89
CA ALA A 439 -8.58 7.82 8.34
C ALA A 439 -8.07 9.22 8.72
N CYS A 440 -7.13 9.79 7.96
CA CYS A 440 -6.66 11.17 8.17
C CYS A 440 -7.79 12.19 8.00
N TYR A 441 -8.56 12.07 6.93
CA TYR A 441 -9.70 12.94 6.70
C TYR A 441 -10.81 12.75 7.74
N GLU A 442 -11.02 11.52 8.24
CA GLU A 442 -11.95 11.25 9.35
C GLU A 442 -11.51 11.97 10.64
N VAL A 443 -10.22 11.96 10.96
CA VAL A 443 -9.68 12.74 12.09
C VAL A 443 -9.93 14.23 11.89
N MET A 444 -9.63 14.77 10.71
CA MET A 444 -9.86 16.17 10.38
C MET A 444 -11.34 16.56 10.46
N MET A 445 -12.23 15.68 9.98
CA MET A 445 -13.67 15.83 10.10
C MET A 445 -14.12 15.95 11.58
N ASN A 446 -13.64 15.03 12.44
CA ASN A 446 -13.96 15.07 13.87
C ASN A 446 -13.47 16.38 14.53
N MET A 447 -12.28 16.84 14.17
CA MET A 447 -11.72 18.10 14.70
C MET A 447 -12.48 19.34 14.22
N ALA A 448 -12.93 19.35 12.97
CA ALA A 448 -13.77 20.41 12.43
C ALA A 448 -15.13 20.44 13.15
N MET A 449 -15.72 19.28 13.45
CA MET A 449 -16.94 19.19 14.28
C MET A 449 -16.77 19.77 15.68
N GLU A 450 -15.65 19.47 16.35
CA GLU A 450 -15.31 20.01 17.68
C GLU A 450 -15.19 21.54 17.66
N LYS A 451 -14.70 22.11 16.55
CA LYS A 451 -14.62 23.56 16.30
C LYS A 451 -15.93 24.16 15.79
N LYS A 452 -16.97 23.37 15.62
CA LYS A 452 -18.27 23.76 15.03
C LYS A 452 -18.15 24.27 13.58
N ASP A 453 -17.05 23.90 12.87
CA ASP A 453 -16.87 24.16 11.45
C ASP A 453 -17.49 23.00 10.64
N TYR A 454 -18.80 23.00 10.57
CA TYR A 454 -19.55 21.91 9.94
C TYR A 454 -19.38 21.88 8.42
N ALA A 455 -19.07 23.01 7.80
CA ALA A 455 -18.80 23.08 6.36
C ALA A 455 -17.47 22.36 6.04
N GLN A 456 -16.43 22.62 6.81
CA GLN A 456 -15.16 21.91 6.67
C GLN A 456 -15.29 20.41 7.01
N ALA A 457 -16.04 20.07 8.07
CA ALA A 457 -16.30 18.69 8.45
C ALA A 457 -16.98 17.92 7.30
N ARG A 458 -17.95 18.53 6.61
CA ARG A 458 -18.60 17.93 5.43
C ARG A 458 -17.60 17.69 4.29
N LYS A 459 -16.76 18.70 4.00
CA LYS A 459 -15.72 18.57 2.97
C LYS A 459 -14.74 17.46 3.28
N ASP A 460 -14.33 17.32 4.53
CA ASP A 460 -13.42 16.26 4.97
C ASP A 460 -14.08 14.87 4.90
N ALA A 461 -15.40 14.78 5.15
CA ALA A 461 -16.16 13.55 4.96
C ALA A 461 -16.17 13.08 3.49
N VAL A 462 -16.42 13.98 2.54
CA VAL A 462 -16.36 13.68 1.10
C VAL A 462 -14.96 13.26 0.69
N ASN A 463 -13.93 13.96 1.17
CA ASN A 463 -12.54 13.60 0.90
C ASN A 463 -12.19 12.22 1.48
N ALA A 464 -12.64 11.91 2.70
CA ALA A 464 -12.43 10.60 3.32
C ALA A 464 -13.05 9.48 2.47
N LEU A 465 -14.27 9.68 2.00
CA LEU A 465 -14.95 8.73 1.12
C LEU A 465 -14.23 8.54 -0.21
N ARG A 466 -13.75 9.62 -0.83
CA ARG A 466 -13.02 9.58 -2.08
C ARG A 466 -11.71 8.79 -2.00
N GLU A 467 -11.04 8.81 -0.85
CA GLU A 467 -9.81 8.04 -0.60
C GLU A 467 -10.12 6.59 -0.15
N LEU A 468 -11.38 6.22 0.09
CA LEU A 468 -11.73 4.91 0.61
C LEU A 468 -11.78 3.87 -0.53
N PRO A 469 -10.97 2.78 -0.49
CA PRO A 469 -10.98 1.76 -1.54
C PRO A 469 -12.37 1.17 -1.82
N LEU A 470 -13.21 1.09 -0.79
CA LEU A 470 -14.59 0.60 -0.89
C LEU A 470 -15.46 1.48 -1.80
N VAL A 471 -15.25 2.81 -1.79
CA VAL A 471 -15.97 3.75 -2.66
C VAL A 471 -15.52 3.60 -4.11
N HIS A 472 -14.23 3.35 -4.36
CA HIS A 472 -13.71 3.06 -5.69
C HIS A 472 -14.34 1.79 -6.28
N GLN A 473 -14.46 0.72 -5.49
CA GLN A 473 -15.13 -0.51 -5.93
C GLN A 473 -16.62 -0.27 -6.23
N TYR A 474 -17.31 0.46 -5.38
CA TYR A 474 -18.70 0.85 -5.60
C TYR A 474 -18.86 1.68 -6.90
N ALA A 475 -17.96 2.63 -7.17
CA ALA A 475 -17.95 3.42 -8.39
C ALA A 475 -17.80 2.55 -9.65
N VAL A 476 -16.93 1.54 -9.60
CA VAL A 476 -16.73 0.59 -10.70
C VAL A 476 -18.00 -0.24 -10.94
N MET A 477 -18.60 -0.80 -9.89
CA MET A 477 -19.83 -1.58 -9.97
C MET A 477 -20.99 -0.75 -10.52
N LYS A 478 -21.14 0.49 -10.05
CA LYS A 478 -22.19 1.43 -10.51
C LYS A 478 -22.05 1.74 -11.99
N LYS A 479 -20.83 1.92 -12.52
CA LYS A 479 -20.59 2.10 -13.95
C LYS A 479 -20.96 0.87 -14.77
N LYS A 480 -20.64 -0.33 -14.29
CA LYS A 480 -21.01 -1.59 -14.98
C LYS A 480 -22.53 -1.77 -15.04
N SER A 481 -23.26 -1.42 -13.97
CA SER A 481 -24.74 -1.52 -13.96
C SER A 481 -25.41 -0.51 -14.89
N GLY A 482 -24.84 0.71 -15.07
CA GLY A 482 -25.38 1.75 -15.95
C GLY A 482 -25.08 1.52 -17.43
N GLY A 483 -23.96 0.87 -17.79
CA GLY A 483 -23.59 0.54 -19.15
C GLY A 483 -24.52 -0.49 -19.82
N GLY A 484 -25.01 -1.46 -19.05
CA GLY A 484 -25.91 -2.50 -19.57
C GLY A 484 -27.32 -2.03 -19.97
N LYS A 485 -27.74 -0.83 -19.57
CA LYS A 485 -29.02 -0.24 -20.00
C LYS A 485 -28.93 0.42 -21.37
N LYS A 486 -27.76 0.98 -21.76
CA LYS A 486 -27.60 1.60 -23.09
C LYS A 486 -27.41 0.61 -24.24
N GLU A 487 -26.93 -0.61 -23.98
CA GLU A 487 -26.80 -1.64 -25.02
C GLU A 487 -28.09 -2.43 -25.29
N ARG A 488 -29.12 -2.31 -24.41
CA ARG A 488 -30.43 -2.96 -24.61
C ARG A 488 -31.48 -2.05 -25.30
N GLU A 489 -31.17 -0.77 -25.47
CA GLU A 489 -32.06 0.21 -26.14
C GLU A 489 -31.63 0.54 -27.58
N ASN A 490 -30.56 -0.09 -28.09
CA ASN A 490 -30.12 -0.07 -29.49
C ASN A 490 -30.22 -1.49 -30.06
#